data_b75093f9a63f35dac20e7af8506bd4fd
#
_entry.id   b75093f9a63f35dac20e7af8506bd4fd
#
_cell.length_a   1.000
_cell.length_b   1.000
_cell.length_c   1.000
_cell.angle_alpha   90.00
_cell.angle_beta   90.00
_cell.angle_gamma   90.00
#
_symmetry.space_group_name_H-M   'P 1'
#
loop_
_entity.id
_entity.type
_entity.pdbx_description
1 polymer ?
#
loop_
_entity_poly.entity_id
_entity_poly.type
_entity_poly.pdbx_seq_one_letter_code
_entity_poly.pdbx_strand_id
1 'polypeptide(L)'
;ILIKFIDAYRNLSVQVHPDDEYAKKHENGQLGKSEMWYVLDALPDAELIYGFYHDITKKQLKDSLEDGSVEKYLQKIKINKNDTFFIEAGTVHAICKGALIAEIQENSNLTYRLYDYNRTDKNGQKRELHIDKALDVVNLKSSANPRQPMRTLRYCRGEATELISRCKYFHVHRCLLNTECTRQLVNFKSNTNSFKVLLCINGCGVLFMNNGES
;
A
#
# COMPACT_ATOMS: atom_id res chain seq x y z
N ILE A 1 5.76 12.17 -0.14
CA ILE A 1 5.22 10.96 0.52
C ILE A 1 3.89 11.32 1.16
N LEU A 2 2.92 10.43 1.06
CA LEU A 2 1.66 10.49 1.77
C LEU A 2 1.52 9.22 2.61
N ILE A 3 1.07 9.36 3.86
CA ILE A 3 0.87 8.26 4.79
C ILE A 3 -0.58 8.29 5.24
N LYS A 4 -1.26 7.13 5.16
CA LYS A 4 -2.66 6.98 5.55
C LYS A 4 -2.83 5.79 6.48
N PHE A 5 -3.78 5.88 7.38
CA PHE A 5 -4.33 4.74 8.12
C PHE A 5 -5.71 4.44 7.56
N ILE A 6 -5.89 3.21 7.09
CA ILE A 6 -7.12 2.76 6.43
C ILE A 6 -7.73 1.64 7.26
N ASP A 7 -8.88 1.91 7.87
CA ASP A 7 -9.73 0.91 8.51
C ASP A 7 -10.85 0.51 7.54
N ALA A 8 -10.73 -0.67 6.98
CA ALA A 8 -11.61 -1.13 5.91
C ALA A 8 -12.88 -1.80 6.47
N TYR A 9 -13.89 -1.03 6.84
CA TYR A 9 -15.20 -1.54 7.24
C TYR A 9 -15.89 -2.35 6.13
N ARG A 10 -15.60 -2.04 4.86
CA ARG A 10 -16.07 -2.74 3.66
C ARG A 10 -14.97 -2.76 2.59
N ASN A 11 -15.12 -3.62 1.57
CA ASN A 11 -14.17 -3.67 0.47
C ASN A 11 -14.01 -2.30 -0.18
N LEU A 12 -12.78 -1.85 -0.38
CA LEU A 12 -12.48 -0.70 -1.22
C LEU A 12 -12.63 -1.10 -2.68
N SER A 13 -12.76 -0.10 -3.58
CA SER A 13 -12.84 -0.38 -5.02
C SER A 13 -11.57 -1.05 -5.52
N VAL A 14 -11.73 -1.94 -6.50
CA VAL A 14 -10.60 -2.48 -7.26
C VAL A 14 -10.06 -1.39 -8.18
N GLN A 15 -8.77 -1.14 -8.10
CA GLN A 15 -8.12 0.00 -8.72
C GLN A 15 -6.72 -0.33 -9.21
N VAL A 16 -6.17 0.55 -10.05
CA VAL A 16 -4.79 0.52 -10.51
C VAL A 16 -4.25 1.95 -10.57
N HIS A 17 -2.95 2.11 -10.43
CA HIS A 17 -2.28 3.40 -10.49
C HIS A 17 -1.29 3.46 -11.65
N PRO A 18 -1.15 4.61 -12.32
CA PRO A 18 -0.12 4.82 -13.33
C PRO A 18 1.27 4.96 -12.70
N ASP A 19 2.30 4.74 -13.50
CA ASP A 19 3.67 5.15 -13.19
C ASP A 19 3.89 6.66 -13.46
N ASP A 20 5.09 7.15 -13.11
CA ASP A 20 5.48 8.57 -13.32
C ASP A 20 5.44 8.97 -14.80
N GLU A 21 5.84 8.09 -15.71
CA GLU A 21 5.94 8.42 -17.14
C GLU A 21 4.56 8.62 -17.74
N TYR A 22 3.65 7.68 -17.45
CA TYR A 22 2.27 7.80 -17.90
C TYR A 22 1.57 9.00 -17.26
N ALA A 23 1.71 9.17 -15.94
CA ALA A 23 1.07 10.26 -15.22
C ALA A 23 1.56 11.63 -15.71
N LYS A 24 2.85 11.79 -15.92
CA LYS A 24 3.43 13.03 -16.48
C LYS A 24 2.88 13.37 -17.85
N LYS A 25 2.67 12.37 -18.70
CA LYS A 25 2.21 12.55 -20.08
C LYS A 25 0.70 12.76 -20.18
N HIS A 26 -0.10 12.04 -19.38
CA HIS A 26 -1.56 11.95 -19.53
C HIS A 26 -2.35 12.62 -18.42
N GLU A 27 -1.68 13.01 -17.31
CA GLU A 27 -2.33 13.61 -16.14
C GLU A 27 -1.69 14.97 -15.77
N ASN A 28 -1.45 15.81 -16.77
CA ASN A 28 -0.98 17.19 -16.60
C ASN A 28 0.30 17.31 -15.74
N GLY A 29 1.25 16.37 -15.90
CA GLY A 29 2.52 16.42 -15.18
C GLY A 29 2.46 15.92 -13.75
N GLN A 30 1.38 15.26 -13.35
CA GLN A 30 1.28 14.64 -12.02
C GLN A 30 2.27 13.48 -11.85
N LEU A 31 2.47 13.09 -10.58
CA LEU A 31 3.27 11.93 -10.23
C LEU A 31 2.46 10.64 -10.40
N GLY A 32 3.14 9.55 -10.70
CA GLY A 32 2.62 8.21 -10.58
C GLY A 32 2.31 7.83 -9.14
N LYS A 33 1.93 6.57 -8.92
CA LYS A 33 1.61 6.12 -7.57
C LYS A 33 2.05 4.68 -7.36
N SER A 34 3.21 4.55 -6.73
CA SER A 34 3.65 3.31 -6.09
C SER A 34 3.41 3.42 -4.59
N GLU A 35 3.02 2.32 -3.97
CA GLU A 35 2.68 2.31 -2.55
C GLU A 35 3.13 1.03 -1.85
N MET A 36 3.20 1.07 -0.54
CA MET A 36 3.36 -0.11 0.29
C MET A 36 2.30 -0.12 1.37
N TRP A 37 1.87 -1.31 1.74
CA TRP A 37 0.93 -1.55 2.81
C TRP A 37 1.59 -2.34 3.93
N TYR A 38 1.40 -1.88 5.14
CA TYR A 38 1.74 -2.61 6.36
C TYR A 38 0.45 -2.94 7.10
N VAL A 39 0.20 -4.22 7.34
CA VAL A 39 -1.00 -4.68 8.05
C VAL A 39 -0.82 -4.45 9.54
N LEU A 40 -1.49 -3.44 10.07
CA LEU A 40 -1.51 -3.10 11.49
C LEU A 40 -2.35 -4.08 12.29
N ASP A 41 -3.49 -4.49 11.70
CA ASP A 41 -4.37 -5.51 12.24
C ASP A 41 -5.26 -6.10 11.15
N ALA A 42 -5.78 -7.30 11.36
CA ALA A 42 -6.66 -7.97 10.41
C ALA A 42 -7.67 -8.85 11.16
N LEU A 43 -8.94 -8.76 10.77
CA LEU A 43 -9.95 -9.70 11.23
C LEU A 43 -9.68 -11.11 10.68
N PRO A 44 -10.18 -12.17 11.33
CA PRO A 44 -10.14 -13.50 10.73
C PRO A 44 -10.70 -13.48 9.30
N ASP A 45 -9.99 -14.15 8.40
CA ASP A 45 -10.33 -14.23 6.96
C ASP A 45 -10.29 -12.90 6.19
N ALA A 46 -9.69 -11.84 6.74
CA ALA A 46 -9.43 -10.63 5.99
C ALA A 46 -8.49 -10.91 4.80
N GLU A 47 -8.78 -10.26 3.68
CA GLU A 47 -8.08 -10.49 2.42
C GLU A 47 -7.68 -9.16 1.78
N LEU A 48 -6.76 -9.23 0.83
CA LEU A 48 -6.46 -8.19 -0.14
C LEU A 48 -6.66 -8.74 -1.55
N ILE A 49 -6.98 -7.89 -2.49
CA ILE A 49 -6.85 -8.19 -3.92
C ILE A 49 -5.47 -7.69 -4.36
N TYR A 50 -4.71 -8.56 -5.05
CA TYR A 50 -3.39 -8.23 -5.57
C TYR A 50 -3.14 -8.92 -6.91
N GLY A 51 -3.34 -8.17 -8.00
CA GLY A 51 -3.18 -8.64 -9.36
C GLY A 51 -4.14 -9.75 -9.75
N PHE A 52 -3.68 -10.62 -10.62
CA PHE A 52 -4.48 -11.67 -11.24
C PHE A 52 -3.94 -13.07 -10.92
N TYR A 53 -4.82 -14.07 -10.85
CA TYR A 53 -4.43 -15.48 -10.68
C TYR A 53 -3.63 -16.02 -11.87
N HIS A 54 -3.98 -15.58 -13.10
CA HIS A 54 -3.38 -16.00 -14.36
C HIS A 54 -3.16 -14.80 -15.25
N ASP A 55 -2.29 -14.94 -16.26
CA ASP A 55 -2.16 -13.97 -17.31
C ASP A 55 -3.51 -13.79 -18.01
N ILE A 56 -3.91 -12.56 -18.21
CA ILE A 56 -5.14 -12.22 -18.94
C ILE A 56 -4.83 -11.22 -20.05
N THR A 57 -5.73 -11.13 -21.03
CA THR A 57 -5.66 -10.15 -22.11
C THR A 57 -6.47 -8.89 -21.75
N LYS A 58 -6.16 -7.76 -22.39
CA LYS A 58 -6.97 -6.54 -22.28
C LYS A 58 -8.45 -6.80 -22.61
N LYS A 59 -8.70 -7.64 -23.63
CA LYS A 59 -10.06 -8.01 -24.03
C LYS A 59 -10.78 -8.77 -22.93
N GLN A 60 -10.15 -9.80 -22.34
CA GLN A 60 -10.75 -10.57 -21.23
C GLN A 60 -11.03 -9.67 -20.02
N LEU A 61 -10.11 -8.77 -19.68
CA LEU A 61 -10.34 -7.83 -18.58
C LEU A 61 -11.54 -6.93 -18.90
N LYS A 62 -11.59 -6.34 -20.09
CA LYS A 62 -12.68 -5.45 -20.49
C LYS A 62 -14.03 -6.18 -20.48
N ASP A 63 -14.13 -7.35 -21.15
CA ASP A 63 -15.35 -8.15 -21.19
C ASP A 63 -15.84 -8.49 -19.77
N SER A 64 -14.90 -8.86 -18.86
CA SER A 64 -15.24 -9.23 -17.48
C SER A 64 -15.68 -8.04 -16.62
N LEU A 65 -15.23 -6.83 -16.92
CA LEU A 65 -15.69 -5.60 -16.27
C LEU A 65 -17.12 -5.24 -16.73
N GLU A 66 -17.42 -5.46 -18.01
CA GLU A 66 -18.73 -5.20 -18.62
C GLU A 66 -19.79 -6.18 -18.11
N ASP A 67 -19.46 -7.48 -18.03
CA ASP A 67 -20.39 -8.53 -17.55
C ASP A 67 -20.39 -8.70 -16.01
N GLY A 68 -19.52 -7.98 -15.30
CA GLY A 68 -19.41 -8.03 -13.84
C GLY A 68 -18.69 -9.26 -13.27
N SER A 69 -18.04 -10.06 -14.13
CA SER A 69 -17.37 -11.31 -13.72
C SER A 69 -15.89 -11.13 -13.35
N VAL A 70 -15.40 -9.91 -13.24
CA VAL A 70 -13.97 -9.60 -13.04
C VAL A 70 -13.38 -10.25 -11.79
N GLU A 71 -14.18 -10.46 -10.75
CA GLU A 71 -13.69 -11.05 -9.48
C GLU A 71 -13.11 -12.46 -9.66
N LYS A 72 -13.51 -13.22 -10.68
CA LYS A 72 -12.97 -14.56 -10.95
C LYS A 72 -11.51 -14.55 -11.44
N TYR A 73 -11.02 -13.40 -11.92
CA TYR A 73 -9.64 -13.24 -12.35
C TYR A 73 -8.74 -12.65 -11.28
N LEU A 74 -9.33 -11.96 -10.29
CA LEU A 74 -8.58 -11.23 -9.26
C LEU A 74 -7.99 -12.18 -8.23
N GLN A 75 -6.69 -12.05 -7.98
CA GLN A 75 -6.03 -12.82 -6.93
C GLN A 75 -6.38 -12.27 -5.55
N LYS A 76 -6.99 -13.12 -4.72
CA LYS A 76 -7.29 -12.83 -3.31
C LYS A 76 -6.20 -13.45 -2.43
N ILE A 77 -5.69 -12.68 -1.48
CA ILE A 77 -4.62 -13.08 -0.59
C ILE A 77 -5.08 -12.85 0.84
N LYS A 78 -5.09 -13.92 1.65
CA LYS A 78 -5.31 -13.81 3.09
C LYS A 78 -4.17 -13.05 3.75
N ILE A 79 -4.52 -12.17 4.67
CA ILE A 79 -3.57 -11.32 5.37
C ILE A 79 -3.56 -11.58 6.87
N ASN A 80 -2.42 -11.29 7.46
CA ASN A 80 -2.22 -11.34 8.90
C ASN A 80 -1.55 -10.05 9.37
N LYS A 81 -1.71 -9.72 10.63
CA LYS A 81 -0.97 -8.65 11.29
C LYS A 81 0.54 -8.78 11.01
N ASN A 82 1.18 -7.66 10.72
CA ASN A 82 2.58 -7.52 10.35
C ASN A 82 2.94 -7.98 8.92
N ASP A 83 1.98 -8.44 8.11
CA ASP A 83 2.24 -8.65 6.69
C ASP A 83 2.58 -7.31 6.00
N THR A 84 3.37 -7.37 4.95
CA THR A 84 3.75 -6.23 4.13
C THR A 84 3.55 -6.54 2.66
N PHE A 85 3.10 -5.55 1.91
CA PHE A 85 2.86 -5.66 0.48
C PHE A 85 3.41 -4.42 -0.21
N PHE A 86 4.15 -4.60 -1.29
CA PHE A 86 4.55 -3.50 -2.15
C PHE A 86 3.65 -3.51 -3.38
N ILE A 87 2.97 -2.41 -3.64
CA ILE A 87 2.05 -2.23 -4.76
C ILE A 87 2.76 -1.36 -5.80
N GLU A 88 3.36 -2.00 -6.75
CA GLU A 88 3.99 -1.32 -7.87
C GLU A 88 2.91 -0.72 -8.79
N ALA A 89 3.20 0.44 -9.40
CA ALA A 89 2.34 1.02 -10.42
C ALA A 89 2.00 -0.03 -11.49
N GLY A 90 0.75 -0.03 -11.96
CA GLY A 90 0.22 -1.06 -12.87
C GLY A 90 -0.37 -2.29 -12.19
N THR A 91 -0.14 -2.50 -10.90
CA THR A 91 -0.73 -3.64 -10.17
C THR A 91 -2.19 -3.35 -9.82
N VAL A 92 -3.10 -4.23 -10.24
CA VAL A 92 -4.51 -4.18 -9.80
C VAL A 92 -4.60 -4.61 -8.35
N HIS A 93 -5.29 -3.83 -7.51
CA HIS A 93 -5.36 -4.11 -6.08
C HIS A 93 -6.62 -3.56 -5.42
N ALA A 94 -6.94 -4.10 -4.25
CA ALA A 94 -7.94 -3.54 -3.35
C ALA A 94 -7.70 -3.99 -1.90
N ILE A 95 -8.00 -3.12 -0.96
CA ILE A 95 -8.09 -3.47 0.46
C ILE A 95 -9.50 -4.00 0.72
N CYS A 96 -9.62 -5.24 1.17
CA CYS A 96 -10.90 -5.83 1.50
C CYS A 96 -11.28 -5.58 2.95
N LYS A 97 -12.55 -5.84 3.26
CA LYS A 97 -13.13 -5.66 4.59
C LYS A 97 -12.30 -6.37 5.68
N GLY A 98 -12.18 -5.71 6.83
CA GLY A 98 -11.55 -6.27 8.02
C GLY A 98 -10.05 -6.04 8.11
N ALA A 99 -9.45 -5.31 7.17
CA ALA A 99 -8.05 -4.94 7.18
C ALA A 99 -7.85 -3.55 7.80
N LEU A 100 -6.90 -3.41 8.72
CA LEU A 100 -6.38 -2.14 9.21
C LEU A 100 -4.95 -1.95 8.65
N ILE A 101 -4.77 -0.98 7.77
CA ILE A 101 -3.56 -0.81 6.96
C ILE A 101 -2.91 0.55 7.24
N ALA A 102 -1.59 0.56 7.39
CA ALA A 102 -0.78 1.76 7.17
C ALA A 102 -0.30 1.74 5.71
N GLU A 103 -0.77 2.69 4.93
CA GLU A 103 -0.39 2.90 3.52
C GLU A 103 0.65 4.00 3.45
N ILE A 104 1.80 3.70 2.86
CA ILE A 104 2.87 4.66 2.54
C ILE A 104 2.98 4.73 1.02
N GLN A 105 2.81 5.92 0.44
CA GLN A 105 2.73 6.09 -1.01
C GLN A 105 3.49 7.33 -1.51
N GLU A 106 3.71 7.37 -2.82
CA GLU A 106 4.04 8.61 -3.50
C GLU A 106 2.97 9.68 -3.24
N ASN A 107 3.37 10.95 -3.31
CA ASN A 107 2.44 12.07 -3.10
C ASN A 107 1.55 12.29 -4.33
N SER A 108 0.71 11.31 -4.60
CA SER A 108 -0.23 11.28 -5.73
C SER A 108 -1.59 10.79 -5.29
N ASN A 109 -2.64 11.37 -5.88
CA ASN A 109 -4.03 10.94 -5.69
C ASN A 109 -4.59 10.22 -6.93
N LEU A 110 -3.75 9.95 -7.93
CA LEU A 110 -4.20 9.31 -9.16
C LEU A 110 -4.65 7.88 -8.88
N THR A 111 -5.91 7.61 -9.21
CA THR A 111 -6.53 6.31 -9.01
C THR A 111 -7.46 6.02 -10.17
N TYR A 112 -7.17 4.95 -10.89
CA TYR A 112 -8.06 4.44 -11.93
C TYR A 112 -8.89 3.31 -11.37
N ARG A 113 -10.17 3.58 -11.11
CA ARG A 113 -11.11 2.60 -10.58
C ARG A 113 -11.59 1.69 -11.69
N LEU A 114 -11.37 0.40 -11.50
CA LEU A 114 -11.80 -0.66 -12.42
C LEU A 114 -13.17 -1.22 -12.05
N TYR A 115 -13.38 -1.48 -10.75
CA TYR A 115 -14.59 -2.14 -10.28
C TYR A 115 -14.98 -1.67 -8.89
N ASP A 116 -16.25 -1.46 -8.65
CA ASP A 116 -16.78 -0.97 -7.36
C ASP A 116 -17.96 -1.78 -6.85
N TYR A 117 -18.01 -3.07 -7.18
CA TYR A 117 -19.06 -4.00 -6.72
C TYR A 117 -20.48 -3.53 -7.06
N ASN A 118 -20.65 -2.76 -8.12
CA ASN A 118 -21.91 -2.12 -8.53
C ASN A 118 -22.59 -1.29 -7.43
N ARG A 119 -21.82 -0.79 -6.45
CA ARG A 119 -22.34 0.01 -5.33
C ARG A 119 -22.87 1.35 -5.82
N THR A 120 -23.93 1.79 -5.16
CA THR A 120 -24.48 3.13 -5.31
C THR A 120 -24.35 3.91 -4.00
N ASP A 121 -24.29 5.22 -4.13
CA ASP A 121 -24.39 6.12 -2.98
C ASP A 121 -25.85 6.22 -2.49
N LYS A 122 -26.09 7.07 -1.49
CA LYS A 122 -27.43 7.33 -0.94
C LYS A 122 -28.43 7.93 -1.93
N ASN A 123 -27.94 8.45 -3.06
CA ASN A 123 -28.75 9.02 -4.13
C ASN A 123 -28.94 8.04 -5.30
N GLY A 124 -28.48 6.79 -5.16
CA GLY A 124 -28.53 5.78 -6.22
C GLY A 124 -27.47 5.93 -7.31
N GLN A 125 -26.50 6.83 -7.15
CA GLN A 125 -25.46 7.06 -8.15
C GLN A 125 -24.26 6.15 -7.92
N LYS A 126 -23.74 5.55 -9.02
CA LYS A 126 -22.50 4.76 -9.00
C LYS A 126 -21.29 5.70 -9.07
N ARG A 127 -20.20 5.32 -8.43
CA ARG A 127 -18.92 5.99 -8.60
C ARG A 127 -18.40 5.80 -10.03
N GLU A 128 -17.76 6.82 -10.57
CA GLU A 128 -17.12 6.77 -11.89
C GLU A 128 -16.07 5.66 -11.94
N LEU A 129 -16.06 4.92 -13.03
CA LEU A 129 -15.02 3.95 -13.39
C LEU A 129 -14.11 4.56 -14.46
N HIS A 130 -12.82 4.25 -14.40
CA HIS A 130 -11.79 4.81 -15.28
C HIS A 130 -11.21 3.70 -16.18
N ILE A 131 -12.08 2.91 -16.82
CA ILE A 131 -11.72 1.65 -17.48
C ILE A 131 -10.64 1.85 -18.55
N ASP A 132 -10.81 2.80 -19.44
CA ASP A 132 -9.86 3.00 -20.55
C ASP A 132 -8.45 3.38 -20.02
N LYS A 133 -8.36 4.34 -19.11
CA LYS A 133 -7.10 4.73 -18.46
C LYS A 133 -6.47 3.57 -17.69
N ALA A 134 -7.30 2.78 -17.01
CA ALA A 134 -6.83 1.61 -16.29
C ALA A 134 -6.27 0.54 -17.24
N LEU A 135 -6.92 0.29 -18.37
CA LEU A 135 -6.46 -0.65 -19.40
C LEU A 135 -5.13 -0.23 -20.07
N ASP A 136 -4.80 1.06 -20.03
CA ASP A 136 -3.52 1.55 -20.56
C ASP A 136 -2.33 1.26 -19.63
N VAL A 137 -2.57 1.22 -18.32
CA VAL A 137 -1.51 1.12 -17.33
C VAL A 137 -1.43 -0.24 -16.63
N VAL A 138 -2.46 -1.06 -16.73
CA VAL A 138 -2.56 -2.32 -15.98
C VAL A 138 -1.52 -3.35 -16.42
N ASN A 139 -0.86 -3.97 -15.45
CA ASN A 139 -0.07 -5.17 -15.67
C ASN A 139 -1.01 -6.39 -15.73
N LEU A 140 -1.09 -7.01 -16.90
CA LEU A 140 -1.99 -8.12 -17.19
C LEU A 140 -1.38 -9.51 -16.90
N LYS A 141 -0.15 -9.52 -16.38
CA LYS A 141 0.50 -10.77 -15.99
C LYS A 141 -0.02 -11.25 -14.63
N SER A 142 0.02 -12.56 -14.46
CA SER A 142 -0.24 -13.16 -13.16
C SER A 142 0.72 -12.62 -12.10
N SER A 143 0.22 -12.40 -10.92
CA SER A 143 1.03 -11.86 -9.82
C SER A 143 1.75 -13.00 -9.08
N ALA A 144 3.05 -12.83 -8.87
CA ALA A 144 3.79 -13.64 -7.93
C ALA A 144 3.30 -13.39 -6.49
N ASN A 145 3.82 -14.16 -5.52
CA ASN A 145 3.51 -13.90 -4.11
C ASN A 145 3.98 -12.48 -3.72
N PRO A 146 3.06 -11.57 -3.38
CA PRO A 146 3.37 -10.16 -3.15
C PRO A 146 4.04 -9.89 -1.80
N ARG A 147 4.09 -10.87 -0.90
CA ARG A 147 4.74 -10.72 0.40
C ARG A 147 6.24 -10.57 0.20
N GLN A 148 6.84 -9.67 0.95
CA GLN A 148 8.29 -9.52 0.95
C GLN A 148 8.94 -10.80 1.52
N PRO A 149 9.67 -11.60 0.71
CA PRO A 149 10.09 -12.93 1.11
C PRO A 149 11.18 -12.91 2.18
N MET A 150 11.99 -11.87 2.20
CA MET A 150 13.08 -11.71 3.17
C MET A 150 13.13 -10.28 3.68
N ARG A 151 13.34 -10.16 4.98
CA ARG A 151 13.47 -8.89 5.66
C ARG A 151 14.86 -8.84 6.32
N THR A 152 15.57 -7.75 6.10
CA THR A 152 16.86 -7.54 6.76
C THR A 152 16.61 -7.07 8.18
N LEU A 153 16.96 -7.91 9.15
CA LEU A 153 16.90 -7.61 10.57
C LEU A 153 18.26 -7.12 11.06
N ARG A 154 18.24 -6.06 11.83
CA ARG A 154 19.41 -5.52 12.52
C ARG A 154 19.09 -5.40 14.00
N TYR A 155 19.95 -5.99 14.83
CA TYR A 155 19.83 -5.92 16.28
C TYR A 155 20.93 -5.04 16.87
N CYS A 156 20.50 -4.12 17.73
CA CYS A 156 21.37 -3.36 18.61
C CYS A 156 20.79 -3.44 20.04
N ARG A 157 21.57 -3.04 21.03
CA ARG A 157 21.07 -3.04 22.41
C ARG A 157 19.89 -2.05 22.55
N GLY A 158 18.73 -2.56 22.91
CA GLY A 158 17.50 -1.80 23.06
C GLY A 158 16.72 -1.52 21.74
N GLU A 159 17.22 -2.03 20.60
CA GLU A 159 16.60 -1.81 19.30
C GLU A 159 16.67 -3.05 18.41
N ALA A 160 15.59 -3.36 17.73
CA ALA A 160 15.59 -4.24 16.58
C ALA A 160 14.94 -3.52 15.40
N THR A 161 15.66 -3.36 14.31
CA THR A 161 15.20 -2.65 13.11
C THR A 161 15.10 -3.62 11.93
N GLU A 162 14.01 -3.53 11.20
CA GLU A 162 13.70 -4.34 10.04
C GLU A 162 13.39 -3.43 8.85
N LEU A 163 14.10 -3.63 7.73
CA LEU A 163 13.72 -3.02 6.46
C LEU A 163 12.53 -3.79 5.88
N ILE A 164 11.36 -3.18 5.78
CA ILE A 164 10.12 -3.82 5.33
C ILE A 164 9.72 -3.45 3.91
N SER A 165 10.17 -2.30 3.40
CA SER A 165 9.97 -1.92 2.00
C SER A 165 11.03 -0.92 1.54
N ARG A 166 11.42 -1.04 0.27
CA ARG A 166 12.36 -0.12 -0.37
C ARG A 166 12.02 0.04 -1.85
N CYS A 167 11.86 1.27 -2.27
CA CYS A 167 11.72 1.61 -3.68
C CYS A 167 12.48 2.92 -4.01
N LYS A 168 12.33 3.40 -5.22
CA LYS A 168 12.90 4.68 -5.69
C LYS A 168 12.45 5.87 -4.83
N TYR A 169 11.25 5.83 -4.27
CA TYR A 169 10.57 6.97 -3.65
C TYR A 169 10.70 7.01 -2.13
N PHE A 170 10.77 5.83 -1.48
CA PHE A 170 10.84 5.73 -0.02
C PHE A 170 11.50 4.45 0.46
N HIS A 171 11.99 4.50 1.70
CA HIS A 171 12.39 3.31 2.46
C HIS A 171 11.56 3.27 3.74
N VAL A 172 11.01 2.10 4.05
CA VAL A 172 10.20 1.91 5.25
C VAL A 172 10.87 0.87 6.15
N HIS A 173 11.06 1.25 7.40
CA HIS A 173 11.61 0.39 8.43
C HIS A 173 10.58 0.22 9.54
N ARG A 174 10.55 -0.96 10.13
CA ARG A 174 9.90 -1.21 11.41
C ARG A 174 10.98 -1.26 12.47
N CYS A 175 10.78 -0.50 13.56
CA CYS A 175 11.68 -0.50 14.70
C CYS A 175 10.94 -0.99 15.95
N LEU A 176 11.50 -1.96 16.63
CA LEU A 176 11.08 -2.39 17.96
C LEU A 176 12.06 -1.78 18.97
N LEU A 177 11.56 -0.94 19.84
CA LEU A 177 12.36 -0.23 20.84
C LEU A 177 12.01 -0.74 22.23
N ASN A 178 13.02 -1.15 22.97
CA ASN A 178 12.90 -1.48 24.39
C ASN A 178 14.10 -0.92 25.13
N THR A 179 13.92 0.26 25.73
CA THR A 179 14.96 0.98 26.46
C THR A 179 14.88 0.76 27.98
N GLU A 180 13.88 0.07 28.49
CA GLU A 180 13.66 -0.12 29.94
C GLU A 180 14.86 -0.79 30.62
N CYS A 181 15.41 -1.82 29.98
CA CYS A 181 16.55 -2.58 30.52
C CYS A 181 17.91 -1.97 30.19
N THR A 182 17.98 -0.97 29.30
CA THR A 182 19.28 -0.49 28.79
C THR A 182 19.68 0.86 29.38
N ARG A 183 18.74 1.65 29.87
CA ARG A 183 18.94 3.05 30.28
C ARG A 183 19.69 3.90 29.25
N GLN A 184 19.54 3.54 27.97
CA GLN A 184 20.20 4.22 26.85
C GLN A 184 19.15 4.73 25.88
N LEU A 185 19.39 5.90 25.32
CA LEU A 185 18.58 6.44 24.23
C LEU A 185 18.89 5.72 22.92
N VAL A 186 17.88 5.44 22.15
CA VAL A 186 18.04 5.01 20.76
C VAL A 186 18.11 6.26 19.89
N ASN A 187 19.18 6.38 19.10
CA ASN A 187 19.44 7.57 18.30
C ASN A 187 18.98 7.36 16.84
N PHE A 188 18.07 8.19 16.39
CA PHE A 188 17.70 8.29 14.99
C PHE A 188 18.44 9.46 14.33
N LYS A 189 19.30 9.17 13.36
CA LYS A 189 20.00 10.21 12.60
C LYS A 189 19.33 10.40 11.24
N SER A 190 18.99 11.64 10.91
CA SER A 190 18.69 12.05 9.54
C SER A 190 19.97 12.55 8.87
N ASN A 191 20.04 12.47 7.57
CA ASN A 191 21.05 13.15 6.76
C ASN A 191 20.42 14.34 6.05
N THR A 192 21.26 15.14 5.39
CA THR A 192 20.81 16.33 4.65
C THR A 192 20.06 16.00 3.35
N ASN A 193 20.03 14.73 2.95
CA ASN A 193 19.47 14.32 1.65
C ASN A 193 17.96 14.02 1.71
N SER A 194 17.44 13.70 2.90
CA SER A 194 16.02 13.37 3.05
C SER A 194 15.54 13.53 4.50
N PHE A 195 14.25 13.75 4.66
CA PHE A 195 13.58 13.73 5.96
C PHE A 195 13.25 12.30 6.40
N LYS A 196 12.97 12.14 7.69
CA LYS A 196 12.42 10.90 8.26
C LYS A 196 11.09 11.21 8.93
N VAL A 197 10.18 10.27 8.82
CA VAL A 197 8.90 10.28 9.56
C VAL A 197 8.93 9.12 10.54
N LEU A 198 8.62 9.38 11.80
CA LEU A 198 8.48 8.38 12.85
C LEU A 198 6.99 8.25 13.18
N LEU A 199 6.49 7.03 13.12
CA LEU A 199 5.11 6.70 13.50
C LEU A 199 5.15 5.71 14.66
N CYS A 200 4.61 6.09 15.82
CA CYS A 200 4.38 5.16 16.91
C CYS A 200 3.11 4.37 16.63
N ILE A 201 3.26 3.09 16.26
CA ILE A 201 2.13 2.20 15.93
C ILE A 201 1.73 1.31 17.11
N ASN A 202 2.56 1.19 18.13
CA ASN A 202 2.28 0.45 19.34
C ASN A 202 3.18 0.91 20.48
N GLY A 203 2.65 0.95 21.72
CA GLY A 203 3.38 1.39 22.88
C GLY A 203 3.39 2.92 23.06
N CYS A 204 4.32 3.41 23.88
CA CYS A 204 4.54 4.84 24.13
C CYS A 204 6.02 5.12 24.37
N GLY A 205 6.42 6.37 24.20
CA GLY A 205 7.80 6.82 24.41
C GLY A 205 7.90 8.34 24.35
N VAL A 206 9.12 8.84 24.58
CA VAL A 206 9.45 10.26 24.46
C VAL A 206 10.53 10.41 23.40
N LEU A 207 10.33 11.35 22.49
CA LEU A 207 11.29 11.73 21.46
C LEU A 207 11.98 13.04 21.89
N PHE A 208 13.31 12.99 22.04
CA PHE A 208 14.11 14.18 22.32
C PHE A 208 14.74 14.67 21.02
N MET A 209 14.53 15.93 20.68
CA MET A 209 15.19 16.61 19.56
C MET A 209 16.51 17.23 20.02
N ASN A 210 17.51 17.27 19.13
CA ASN A 210 18.81 17.88 19.46
C ASN A 210 18.74 19.40 19.73
N ASN A 211 17.66 20.06 19.32
CA ASN A 211 17.39 21.48 19.58
C ASN A 211 16.73 21.74 20.96
N GLY A 212 16.54 20.72 21.78
CA GLY A 212 15.94 20.85 23.12
C GLY A 212 14.41 20.94 23.13
N GLU A 213 13.77 20.79 21.97
CA GLU A 213 12.30 20.64 21.89
C GLU A 213 11.93 19.16 22.08
N SER A 214 10.91 18.91 22.88
CA SER A 214 10.38 17.56 23.21
C SER A 214 8.89 17.46 22.86
#